data_0d703f0291aa8a2fd0c3fc23a91c43b0
#
_entry.id   0d703f0291aa8a2fd0c3fc23a91c43b0
#
_cell.length_a   1.000
_cell.length_b   1.000
_cell.length_c   1.000
_cell.angle_alpha   90.00
_cell.angle_beta   90.00
_cell.angle_gamma   90.00
#
_symmetry.space_group_name_H-M   'P 1'
#
loop_
_entity.id
_entity.type
_entity.pdbx_description
1 polymer ?
#
loop_
_entity_poly.entity_id
_entity_poly.type
_entity_poly.pdbx_seq_one_letter_code
_entity_poly.pdbx_strand_id
1 'polypeptide(L)'
;MKHSKTLLAALTIFASSPVWALEQPASFGLCAACHGMDGKGLLAETPTPMAPPLAGSKFVAAGDGEVMAAIVFTGIAKEDAKYLGMMAPLGPAMTDDQMAEVMTYVRASFGNTASAVTAAQVKTWREKYNGKPMQKRADIEKLVEAQPTANP
;
A
#
# COMPACT_ATOMS: atom_id res chain seq x y z
N MET A 1 53.68 -15.81 -42.02
CA MET A 1 53.03 -14.63 -41.39
C MET A 1 51.81 -15.14 -40.59
N LYS A 2 51.93 -15.14 -39.24
CA LYS A 2 50.83 -15.61 -38.33
C LYS A 2 50.08 -14.40 -37.85
N HIS A 3 48.79 -14.27 -38.22
CA HIS A 3 47.91 -13.21 -37.68
C HIS A 3 47.30 -13.67 -36.36
N SER A 4 47.76 -13.07 -35.26
CA SER A 4 47.20 -13.24 -33.95
C SER A 4 45.92 -12.40 -33.86
N LYS A 5 44.76 -13.05 -33.67
CA LYS A 5 43.45 -12.39 -33.44
C LYS A 5 43.29 -12.21 -31.94
N THR A 6 43.47 -10.99 -31.46
CA THR A 6 43.19 -10.62 -30.06
C THR A 6 41.69 -10.44 -29.89
N LEU A 7 41.03 -11.34 -29.14
CA LEU A 7 39.66 -11.17 -28.70
C LEU A 7 39.64 -10.16 -27.53
N LEU A 8 39.06 -9.00 -27.75
CA LEU A 8 38.65 -8.11 -26.65
C LEU A 8 37.34 -8.62 -26.06
N ALA A 9 37.40 -9.15 -24.83
CA ALA A 9 36.22 -9.44 -24.04
C ALA A 9 35.71 -8.13 -23.42
N ALA A 10 34.55 -7.66 -23.88
CA ALA A 10 33.85 -6.53 -23.27
C ALA A 10 33.19 -6.97 -21.94
N LEU A 11 33.75 -6.49 -20.85
CA LEU A 11 33.20 -6.69 -19.51
C LEU A 11 32.02 -5.73 -19.32
N THR A 12 30.78 -6.22 -19.46
CA THR A 12 29.58 -5.46 -19.15
C THR A 12 29.40 -5.39 -17.65
N ILE A 13 29.72 -4.24 -17.05
CA ILE A 13 29.45 -3.94 -15.66
C ILE A 13 27.95 -3.64 -15.54
N PHE A 14 27.17 -4.59 -15.00
CA PHE A 14 25.81 -4.33 -14.56
C PHE A 14 25.90 -3.42 -13.33
N ALA A 15 25.64 -2.13 -13.52
CA ALA A 15 25.43 -1.20 -12.42
C ALA A 15 24.11 -1.56 -11.74
N SER A 16 24.18 -2.31 -10.65
CA SER A 16 23.03 -2.49 -9.75
C SER A 16 22.76 -1.14 -9.09
N SER A 17 21.71 -0.46 -9.54
CA SER A 17 21.22 0.74 -8.85
C SER A 17 20.84 0.35 -7.42
N PRO A 18 21.29 1.08 -6.39
CA PRO A 18 20.86 0.82 -5.03
C PRO A 18 19.33 1.00 -4.97
N VAL A 19 18.63 -0.04 -4.58
CA VAL A 19 17.21 0.07 -4.22
C VAL A 19 17.19 0.83 -2.89
N TRP A 20 16.94 2.13 -2.97
CA TRP A 20 16.70 2.94 -1.78
C TRP A 20 15.42 2.41 -1.15
N ALA A 21 15.53 1.85 0.05
CA ALA A 21 14.34 1.55 0.84
C ALA A 21 13.58 2.87 1.03
N LEU A 22 12.28 2.87 0.68
CA LEU A 22 11.44 4.05 0.91
C LEU A 22 11.48 4.39 2.40
N GLU A 23 11.86 5.62 2.72
CA GLU A 23 11.84 6.09 4.10
C GLU A 23 10.38 6.08 4.60
N GLN A 24 10.20 5.61 5.82
CA GLN A 24 8.87 5.54 6.42
C GLN A 24 8.36 6.94 6.74
N PRO A 25 7.25 7.40 6.14
CA PRO A 25 6.72 8.73 6.40
C PRO A 25 6.13 8.82 7.82
N ALA A 26 6.23 10.01 8.43
CA ALA A 26 5.67 10.25 9.77
C ALA A 26 4.16 9.95 9.84
N SER A 27 3.43 10.21 8.76
CA SER A 27 2.00 9.91 8.60
C SER A 27 1.67 8.42 8.74
N PHE A 28 2.63 7.51 8.49
CA PHE A 28 2.44 6.07 8.69
C PHE A 28 2.15 5.70 10.17
N GLY A 29 2.53 6.55 11.12
CA GLY A 29 2.20 6.34 12.54
C GLY A 29 0.72 6.10 12.80
N LEU A 30 -0.16 6.75 12.04
CA LEU A 30 -1.62 6.53 12.12
C LEU A 30 -2.03 5.11 11.69
N CYS A 31 -1.36 4.54 10.71
CA CYS A 31 -1.59 3.18 10.24
C CYS A 31 -0.98 2.15 11.21
N ALA A 32 0.24 2.44 11.68
CA ALA A 32 1.02 1.57 12.53
C ALA A 32 0.34 1.31 13.89
N ALA A 33 -0.49 2.24 14.37
CA ALA A 33 -1.25 2.09 15.60
C ALA A 33 -2.11 0.81 15.66
N CYS A 34 -2.56 0.32 14.50
CA CYS A 34 -3.31 -0.94 14.39
C CYS A 34 -2.59 -1.99 13.54
N HIS A 35 -1.87 -1.55 12.50
CA HIS A 35 -1.20 -2.45 11.56
C HIS A 35 0.23 -2.83 11.96
N GLY A 36 0.77 -2.23 13.03
CA GLY A 36 2.16 -2.43 13.47
C GLY A 36 3.17 -1.70 12.58
N MET A 37 4.34 -1.42 13.12
CA MET A 37 5.43 -0.76 12.39
C MET A 37 6.00 -1.63 11.26
N ASP A 38 5.85 -2.93 11.37
CA ASP A 38 6.26 -3.93 10.39
C ASP A 38 5.13 -4.34 9.42
N GLY A 39 3.96 -3.72 9.53
CA GLY A 39 2.79 -3.99 8.68
C GLY A 39 2.15 -5.37 8.86
N LYS A 40 2.46 -6.11 9.92
CA LYS A 40 1.92 -7.46 10.16
C LYS A 40 0.64 -7.50 10.98
N GLY A 41 0.21 -6.36 11.50
CA GLY A 41 -0.88 -6.24 12.45
C GLY A 41 -0.38 -6.21 13.90
N LEU A 42 -0.77 -5.17 14.63
CA LEU A 42 -0.39 -5.04 16.04
C LEU A 42 -1.10 -6.10 16.86
N LEU A 43 -0.35 -6.88 17.63
CA LEU A 43 -0.90 -7.75 18.65
C LEU A 43 -1.22 -6.92 19.88
N ALA A 44 -2.50 -6.93 20.29
CA ALA A 44 -2.92 -6.42 21.59
C ALA A 44 -2.63 -7.47 22.69
N GLU A 45 -3.25 -7.35 23.84
CA GLU A 45 -3.13 -8.32 24.93
C GLU A 45 -3.68 -9.72 24.59
N THR A 46 -4.35 -9.86 23.45
CA THR A 46 -4.88 -11.12 22.95
C THR A 46 -4.05 -11.61 21.76
N PRO A 47 -4.06 -12.92 21.43
CA PRO A 47 -3.36 -13.47 20.27
C PRO A 47 -3.98 -13.02 18.94
N THR A 48 -5.11 -12.31 18.95
CA THR A 48 -5.78 -11.83 17.75
C THR A 48 -5.23 -10.44 17.38
N PRO A 49 -4.73 -10.25 16.17
CA PRO A 49 -4.22 -8.94 15.76
C PRO A 49 -5.34 -7.90 15.68
N MET A 50 -5.01 -6.64 15.92
CA MET A 50 -5.95 -5.52 15.83
C MET A 50 -6.42 -5.27 14.40
N ALA A 51 -5.53 -5.46 13.43
CA ALA A 51 -5.79 -5.26 12.01
C ALA A 51 -5.13 -6.35 11.17
N PRO A 52 -5.62 -6.59 9.94
CA PRO A 52 -4.97 -7.51 9.03
C PRO A 52 -3.59 -7.00 8.61
N PRO A 53 -2.66 -7.90 8.19
CA PRO A 53 -1.39 -7.47 7.66
C PRO A 53 -1.56 -6.62 6.39
N LEU A 54 -0.69 -5.61 6.25
CA LEU A 54 -0.55 -4.83 5.02
C LEU A 54 0.28 -5.59 3.98
N ALA A 55 1.18 -6.45 4.45
CA ALA A 55 2.02 -7.30 3.61
C ALA A 55 1.17 -8.27 2.77
N GLY A 56 1.37 -8.27 1.46
CA GLY A 56 0.65 -9.15 0.54
C GLY A 56 -0.87 -8.90 0.47
N SER A 57 -1.34 -7.76 0.96
CA SER A 57 -2.76 -7.44 0.95
C SER A 57 -3.25 -7.13 -0.45
N LYS A 58 -4.23 -7.90 -0.94
CA LYS A 58 -4.89 -7.63 -2.23
C LYS A 58 -5.53 -6.24 -2.30
N PHE A 59 -5.99 -5.69 -1.18
CA PHE A 59 -6.56 -4.35 -1.11
C PHE A 59 -5.51 -3.25 -1.28
N VAL A 60 -4.28 -3.49 -0.79
CA VAL A 60 -3.14 -2.61 -0.98
C VAL A 60 -2.62 -2.66 -2.41
N ALA A 61 -2.56 -3.86 -2.99
CA ALA A 61 -1.99 -4.09 -4.31
C ALA A 61 -2.95 -3.74 -5.47
N ALA A 62 -4.27 -3.66 -5.21
CA ALA A 62 -5.27 -3.48 -6.26
C ALA A 62 -5.07 -2.20 -7.07
N GLY A 63 -5.09 -2.36 -8.39
CA GLY A 63 -5.10 -1.29 -9.38
C GLY A 63 -4.09 -0.17 -9.11
N ASP A 64 -4.52 1.05 -9.32
CA ASP A 64 -3.71 2.28 -9.13
C ASP A 64 -3.67 2.79 -7.68
N GLY A 65 -4.39 2.14 -6.76
CA GLY A 65 -4.51 2.52 -5.36
C GLY A 65 -5.89 3.01 -4.95
N GLU A 66 -6.85 3.10 -5.86
CA GLU A 66 -8.20 3.59 -5.56
C GLU A 66 -8.90 2.74 -4.49
N VAL A 67 -8.73 1.42 -4.50
CA VAL A 67 -9.31 0.52 -3.48
C VAL A 67 -8.76 0.85 -2.10
N MET A 68 -7.45 1.04 -1.98
CA MET A 68 -6.82 1.46 -0.73
C MET A 68 -7.34 2.83 -0.29
N ALA A 69 -7.48 3.79 -1.22
CA ALA A 69 -8.04 5.10 -0.94
C ALA A 69 -9.48 5.01 -0.43
N ALA A 70 -10.34 4.22 -1.06
CA ALA A 70 -11.70 4.00 -0.62
C ALA A 70 -11.73 3.54 0.85
N ILE A 71 -10.89 2.56 1.22
CA ILE A 71 -10.76 2.07 2.60
C ILE A 71 -10.32 3.18 3.54
N VAL A 72 -9.29 3.94 3.18
CA VAL A 72 -8.71 4.96 4.07
C VAL A 72 -9.69 6.13 4.27
N PHE A 73 -10.46 6.50 3.25
CA PHE A 73 -11.43 7.60 3.35
C PHE A 73 -12.72 7.20 4.05
N THR A 74 -13.24 6.00 3.80
CA THR A 74 -14.54 5.58 4.38
C THR A 74 -14.39 4.77 5.65
N GLY A 75 -13.24 4.15 5.89
CA GLY A 75 -13.07 3.13 6.90
C GLY A 75 -13.74 1.80 6.53
N ILE A 76 -13.62 0.83 7.43
CA ILE A 76 -14.30 -0.47 7.36
C ILE A 76 -15.12 -0.64 8.63
N ALA A 77 -16.41 -0.91 8.48
CA ALA A 77 -17.33 -1.16 9.59
C ALA A 77 -16.91 -2.43 10.37
N LYS A 78 -17.22 -2.45 11.65
CA LYS A 78 -16.98 -3.63 12.48
C LYS A 78 -17.81 -4.80 11.97
N GLU A 79 -17.15 -5.89 11.71
CA GLU A 79 -17.75 -7.16 11.28
C GLU A 79 -17.20 -8.29 12.15
N ASP A 80 -17.92 -9.41 12.20
CA ASP A 80 -17.40 -10.64 12.78
C ASP A 80 -16.23 -11.14 11.92
N ALA A 81 -15.05 -10.87 12.38
CA ALA A 81 -13.80 -11.15 11.68
C ALA A 81 -12.74 -11.63 12.67
N LYS A 82 -11.66 -12.15 12.10
CA LYS A 82 -10.48 -12.59 12.86
C LYS A 82 -9.69 -11.43 13.50
N TYR A 83 -10.20 -10.20 13.41
CA TYR A 83 -9.54 -8.98 13.88
C TYR A 83 -10.41 -8.30 14.95
N LEU A 84 -9.76 -7.62 15.90
CA LEU A 84 -10.43 -7.04 17.06
C LEU A 84 -11.23 -5.78 16.78
N GLY A 85 -10.92 -5.07 15.71
CA GLY A 85 -11.46 -3.74 15.48
C GLY A 85 -12.18 -3.55 14.16
N MET A 86 -12.61 -2.33 13.98
CA MET A 86 -12.96 -1.75 12.71
C MET A 86 -11.79 -0.87 12.25
N MET A 87 -11.75 -0.47 10.99
CA MET A 87 -10.85 0.58 10.53
C MET A 87 -11.59 1.91 10.51
N ALA A 88 -11.12 2.86 11.30
CA ALA A 88 -11.67 4.22 11.26
C ALA A 88 -11.32 4.94 9.95
N PRO A 89 -12.17 5.86 9.46
CA PRO A 89 -11.82 6.72 8.34
C PRO A 89 -10.68 7.66 8.74
N LEU A 90 -9.61 7.71 7.95
CA LEU A 90 -8.42 8.53 8.21
C LEU A 90 -8.32 9.74 7.28
N GLY A 91 -9.22 9.87 6.30
CA GLY A 91 -9.23 10.96 5.34
C GLY A 91 -9.14 12.36 5.96
N PRO A 92 -9.91 12.68 7.03
CA PRO A 92 -9.84 14.00 7.69
C PRO A 92 -8.52 14.28 8.41
N ALA A 93 -7.74 13.25 8.74
CA ALA A 93 -6.50 13.38 9.54
C ALA A 93 -5.26 13.67 8.70
N MET A 94 -5.35 13.63 7.36
CA MET A 94 -4.20 13.78 6.46
C MET A 94 -4.52 14.69 5.27
N THR A 95 -3.52 15.47 4.84
CA THR A 95 -3.57 16.20 3.56
C THR A 95 -3.46 15.22 2.39
N ASP A 96 -3.71 15.69 1.15
CA ASP A 96 -3.57 14.85 -0.04
C ASP A 96 -2.12 14.41 -0.26
N ASP A 97 -1.15 15.27 0.03
CA ASP A 97 0.28 14.92 -0.06
C ASP A 97 0.67 13.85 0.96
N GLN A 98 0.28 14.02 2.23
CA GLN A 98 0.54 13.04 3.28
C GLN A 98 -0.12 11.68 2.97
N MET A 99 -1.33 11.71 2.44
CA MET A 99 -2.04 10.51 2.04
C MET A 99 -1.34 9.81 0.86
N ALA A 100 -0.91 10.56 -0.15
CA ALA A 100 -0.18 10.02 -1.30
C ALA A 100 1.15 9.39 -0.87
N GLU A 101 1.87 10.06 0.03
CA GLU A 101 3.13 9.58 0.58
C GLU A 101 2.96 8.26 1.35
N VAL A 102 2.01 8.22 2.30
CA VAL A 102 1.79 7.02 3.11
C VAL A 102 1.22 5.87 2.28
N MET A 103 0.34 6.13 1.33
CA MET A 103 -0.18 5.09 0.43
C MET A 103 0.94 4.53 -0.45
N THR A 104 1.79 5.38 -1.02
CA THR A 104 2.97 4.96 -1.80
C THR A 104 3.90 4.09 -0.95
N TYR A 105 4.20 4.53 0.28
CA TYR A 105 5.02 3.76 1.20
C TYR A 105 4.44 2.36 1.46
N VAL A 106 3.17 2.27 1.83
CA VAL A 106 2.50 0.98 2.12
C VAL A 106 2.47 0.08 0.88
N ARG A 107 2.21 0.64 -0.29
CA ARG A 107 2.11 -0.09 -1.57
C ARG A 107 3.46 -0.63 -2.07
N ALA A 108 4.57 -0.04 -1.63
CA ALA A 108 5.92 -0.46 -2.03
C ALA A 108 6.76 -1.04 -0.88
N SER A 109 6.19 -1.16 0.33
CA SER A 109 6.86 -1.72 1.51
C SER A 109 6.25 -3.07 1.91
N PHE A 110 6.85 -3.71 2.91
CA PHE A 110 6.37 -4.98 3.47
C PHE A 110 6.31 -6.14 2.45
N GLY A 111 7.11 -6.07 1.39
CA GLY A 111 7.08 -7.03 0.29
C GLY A 111 6.03 -6.74 -0.78
N ASN A 112 5.27 -5.65 -0.67
CA ASN A 112 4.40 -5.16 -1.73
C ASN A 112 5.25 -4.47 -2.83
N THR A 113 4.79 -4.54 -4.08
CA THR A 113 5.48 -3.98 -5.27
C THR A 113 4.53 -3.18 -6.16
N ALA A 114 3.47 -2.62 -5.58
CA ALA A 114 2.46 -1.88 -6.34
C ALA A 114 2.93 -0.44 -6.63
N SER A 115 2.31 0.18 -7.65
CA SER A 115 2.67 1.51 -8.13
C SER A 115 2.48 2.61 -7.08
N ALA A 116 3.27 3.67 -7.20
CA ALA A 116 3.12 4.88 -6.40
C ALA A 116 1.78 5.58 -6.65
N VAL A 117 1.38 6.39 -5.67
CA VAL A 117 0.15 7.19 -5.69
C VAL A 117 0.53 8.67 -5.67
N THR A 118 -0.16 9.49 -6.46
CA THR A 118 0.05 10.92 -6.52
C THR A 118 -0.99 11.69 -5.71
N ALA A 119 -0.65 12.89 -5.23
CA ALA A 119 -1.59 13.78 -4.54
C ALA A 119 -2.80 14.15 -5.41
N ALA A 120 -2.63 14.24 -6.73
CA ALA A 120 -3.74 14.51 -7.65
C ALA A 120 -4.76 13.35 -7.69
N GLN A 121 -4.29 12.11 -7.68
CA GLN A 121 -5.18 10.94 -7.55
C GLN A 121 -5.91 10.95 -6.20
N VAL A 122 -5.17 11.21 -5.11
CA VAL A 122 -5.76 11.27 -3.76
C VAL A 122 -6.85 12.34 -3.69
N LYS A 123 -6.63 13.52 -4.27
CA LYS A 123 -7.64 14.59 -4.33
C LYS A 123 -8.92 14.10 -5.01
N THR A 124 -8.80 13.45 -6.16
CA THR A 124 -9.94 12.88 -6.89
C THR A 124 -10.70 11.85 -6.03
N TRP A 125 -9.98 10.96 -5.35
CA TRP A 125 -10.59 9.95 -4.49
C TRP A 125 -11.18 10.55 -3.22
N ARG A 126 -10.59 11.62 -2.67
CA ARG A 126 -11.18 12.37 -1.56
C ARG A 126 -12.54 12.93 -1.94
N GLU A 127 -12.67 13.54 -3.11
CA GLU A 127 -13.96 14.03 -3.60
C GLU A 127 -14.99 12.90 -3.76
N LYS A 128 -14.53 11.71 -4.16
CA LYS A 128 -15.37 10.54 -4.37
C LYS A 128 -15.80 9.86 -3.07
N TYR A 129 -14.93 9.76 -2.07
CA TYR A 129 -15.11 8.86 -0.91
C TYR A 129 -15.24 9.58 0.43
N ASN A 130 -14.70 10.77 0.61
CA ASN A 130 -14.70 11.44 1.92
C ASN A 130 -16.11 11.73 2.40
N GLY A 131 -16.38 11.45 3.67
CA GLY A 131 -17.71 11.64 4.28
C GLY A 131 -18.74 10.57 3.90
N LYS A 132 -18.38 9.57 3.10
CA LYS A 132 -19.29 8.43 2.84
C LYS A 132 -19.31 7.49 4.04
N PRO A 133 -20.39 6.71 4.21
CA PRO A 133 -20.49 5.72 5.27
C PRO A 133 -19.36 4.69 5.21
N MET A 134 -19.00 4.13 6.36
CA MET A 134 -18.04 3.03 6.46
C MET A 134 -18.53 1.85 5.61
N GLN A 135 -17.58 1.25 4.88
CA GLN A 135 -17.88 0.14 3.97
C GLN A 135 -17.79 -1.21 4.69
N LYS A 136 -18.50 -2.19 4.16
CA LYS A 136 -18.31 -3.60 4.51
C LYS A 136 -17.19 -4.19 3.67
N ARG A 137 -16.52 -5.23 4.20
CA ARG A 137 -15.47 -5.94 3.43
C ARG A 137 -15.97 -6.46 2.09
N ALA A 138 -17.20 -6.99 2.06
CA ALA A 138 -17.80 -7.49 0.83
C ALA A 138 -17.95 -6.42 -0.26
N ASP A 139 -18.13 -5.16 0.11
CA ASP A 139 -18.22 -4.07 -0.87
C ASP A 139 -16.83 -3.65 -1.36
N ILE A 140 -15.82 -3.69 -0.48
CA ILE A 140 -14.41 -3.51 -0.87
C ILE A 140 -13.94 -4.63 -1.82
N GLU A 141 -14.35 -5.88 -1.56
CA GLU A 141 -14.05 -7.02 -2.46
C GLU A 141 -14.55 -6.76 -3.89
N LYS A 142 -15.77 -6.26 -4.03
CA LYS A 142 -16.32 -5.87 -5.34
C LYS A 142 -15.50 -4.77 -6.02
N LEU A 143 -14.97 -3.82 -5.24
CA LEU A 143 -14.09 -2.80 -5.80
C LEU A 143 -12.78 -3.40 -6.32
N VAL A 144 -12.22 -4.41 -5.64
CA VAL A 144 -11.03 -5.13 -6.14
C VAL A 144 -11.33 -5.85 -7.45
N GLU A 145 -12.48 -6.55 -7.51
CA GLU A 145 -12.89 -7.30 -8.70
C GLU A 145 -13.14 -6.37 -9.91
N ALA A 146 -13.56 -5.13 -9.66
CA ALA A 146 -13.79 -4.14 -10.70
C ALA A 146 -12.51 -3.46 -11.22
N GLN A 147 -11.37 -3.63 -10.52
CA GLN A 147 -10.10 -3.05 -10.97
C GLN A 147 -9.50 -3.86 -12.12
N PRO A 148 -8.87 -3.21 -13.10
CA PRO A 148 -8.06 -3.94 -14.06
C PRO A 148 -6.98 -4.72 -13.31
N THR A 149 -6.79 -5.98 -13.67
CA THR A 149 -5.67 -6.77 -13.13
C THR A 149 -4.39 -5.98 -13.38
N ALA A 150 -3.69 -5.64 -12.29
CA ALA A 150 -2.39 -5.01 -12.41
C ALA A 150 -1.53 -5.90 -13.32
N ASN A 151 -1.16 -5.38 -14.47
CA ASN A 151 -0.27 -6.08 -15.38
C ASN A 151 1.08 -6.18 -14.65
N PRO A 152 1.69 -7.36 -14.53
CA PRO A 152 2.95 -7.57 -13.83
C PRO A 152 4.11 -6.78 -14.44
#